data_9189d6224b907238a1e00d1230389d30
#
_entry.id   9189d6224b907238a1e00d1230389d30
#
_cell.length_a   1.000
_cell.length_b   1.000
_cell.length_c   1.000
_cell.angle_alpha   90.00
_cell.angle_beta   90.00
_cell.angle_gamma   90.00
#
_symmetry.space_group_name_H-M   'P 1'
#
loop_
_entity.id
_entity.type
_entity.pdbx_description
1 polymer ?
#
loop_
_entity_poly.entity_id
_entity_poly.type
_entity_poly.pdbx_seq_one_letter_code
_entity_poly.pdbx_strand_id
1 'polypeptide(L)'
;MANIQIENLTFTYPGREQPALKDVSLSIRQGEYVALCGRSGSGKTTLLRHLKPVLAPHGKVTGVVTLDGTAISALPQRDQAARIGYVMQNPDDQIVTDKVWHELAFGLESLGCPQKTMRARVAEMACYF
;
A
#
# COMPACT_ATOMS: atom_id res chain seq x y z
N MET A 1 4.16 3.33 -16.09
CA MET A 1 4.19 4.54 -15.26
C MET A 1 3.17 4.40 -14.14
N ALA A 2 3.55 4.69 -12.89
CA ALA A 2 2.65 4.53 -11.76
C ALA A 2 2.15 5.90 -11.29
N ASN A 3 0.94 6.25 -11.70
CA ASN A 3 0.22 7.43 -11.23
C ASN A 3 -0.92 6.99 -10.32
N ILE A 4 -0.95 7.53 -9.11
CA ILE A 4 -2.04 7.30 -8.17
C ILE A 4 -2.96 8.52 -8.19
N GLN A 5 -4.26 8.28 -8.35
CA GLN A 5 -5.28 9.31 -8.23
C GLN A 5 -6.32 8.90 -7.20
N ILE A 6 -6.62 9.81 -6.31
CA ILE A 6 -7.71 9.70 -5.34
C ILE A 6 -8.73 10.77 -5.70
N GLU A 7 -9.97 10.36 -5.90
CA GLU A 7 -11.06 11.26 -6.28
C GLU A 7 -12.21 11.15 -5.29
N ASN A 8 -12.47 12.25 -4.61
CA ASN A 8 -13.61 12.41 -3.69
C ASN A 8 -13.75 11.26 -2.68
N LEU A 9 -12.64 10.81 -2.12
CA LEU A 9 -12.62 9.72 -1.16
C LEU A 9 -13.20 10.18 0.18
N THR A 10 -14.30 9.58 0.57
CA THR A 10 -14.94 9.77 1.88
C THR A 10 -15.08 8.41 2.54
N PHE A 11 -14.62 8.31 3.78
CA PHE A 11 -14.68 7.08 4.56
C PHE A 11 -15.17 7.35 5.97
N THR A 12 -16.11 6.54 6.43
CA THR A 12 -16.67 6.59 7.79
C THR A 12 -16.55 5.23 8.44
N TYR A 13 -15.93 5.18 9.62
CA TYR A 13 -15.89 3.95 10.42
C TYR A 13 -17.26 3.53 10.91
N PRO A 14 -17.51 2.21 11.08
CA PRO A 14 -18.78 1.73 11.63
C PRO A 14 -19.05 2.35 13.01
N GLY A 15 -20.30 2.76 13.23
CA GLY A 15 -20.73 3.36 14.50
C GLY A 15 -20.26 4.81 14.73
N ARG A 16 -19.62 5.43 13.75
CA ARG A 16 -19.27 6.84 13.77
C ARG A 16 -20.20 7.66 12.91
N GLU A 17 -20.57 8.84 13.37
CA GLU A 17 -21.39 9.78 12.58
C GLU A 17 -20.53 10.62 11.63
N GLN A 18 -19.32 10.96 12.08
CA GLN A 18 -18.42 11.79 11.29
C GLN A 18 -17.43 10.94 10.48
N PRO A 19 -17.16 11.32 9.22
CA PRO A 19 -16.18 10.63 8.40
C PRO A 19 -14.76 10.85 8.91
N ALA A 20 -13.94 9.80 8.81
CA ALA A 20 -12.50 9.88 9.07
C ALA A 20 -11.78 10.54 7.89
N LEU A 21 -12.26 10.33 6.68
CA LEU A 21 -11.83 11.01 5.45
C LEU A 21 -13.04 11.66 4.82
N LYS A 22 -12.94 12.93 4.43
CA LYS A 22 -14.01 13.68 3.83
C LYS A 22 -13.55 14.32 2.53
N ASP A 23 -14.12 13.86 1.44
CA ASP A 23 -13.93 14.41 0.09
C ASP A 23 -12.46 14.66 -0.26
N VAL A 24 -11.62 13.65 -0.01
CA VAL A 24 -10.18 13.74 -0.26
C VAL A 24 -9.89 13.48 -1.73
N SER A 25 -9.23 14.44 -2.37
CA SER A 25 -8.76 14.32 -3.74
C SER A 25 -7.27 14.64 -3.80
N LEU A 26 -6.50 13.74 -4.41
CA LEU A 26 -5.05 13.82 -4.47
C LEU A 26 -4.54 13.11 -5.71
N SER A 27 -3.53 13.66 -6.35
CA SER A 27 -2.83 13.04 -7.46
C SER A 27 -1.35 12.92 -7.14
N ILE A 28 -0.79 11.73 -7.29
CA ILE A 28 0.64 11.44 -7.11
C ILE A 28 1.17 10.89 -8.41
N ARG A 29 2.17 11.57 -8.96
CA ARG A 29 2.80 11.17 -10.23
C ARG A 29 3.95 10.19 -9.99
N GLN A 30 4.30 9.48 -11.02
CA GLN A 30 5.48 8.62 -10.99
C GLN A 30 6.73 9.41 -10.60
N GLY A 31 7.54 8.84 -9.70
CA GLY A 31 8.79 9.44 -9.23
C GLY A 31 8.62 10.50 -8.14
N GLU A 32 7.40 10.86 -7.78
CA GLU A 32 7.17 11.79 -6.68
C GLU A 32 7.39 11.12 -5.31
N TYR A 33 8.01 11.84 -4.42
CA TYR A 33 8.09 11.55 -3.00
C TYR A 33 7.14 12.51 -2.26
N VAL A 34 6.09 11.97 -1.66
CA VAL A 34 5.03 12.76 -1.03
C VAL A 34 5.01 12.53 0.48
N ALA A 35 5.11 13.61 1.25
CA ALA A 35 4.97 13.56 2.70
C ALA A 35 3.54 13.92 3.10
N LEU A 36 2.87 13.00 3.81
CA LEU A 36 1.55 13.19 4.36
C LEU A 36 1.66 13.60 5.83
N CYS A 37 1.40 14.88 6.11
CA CYS A 37 1.57 15.46 7.44
C CYS A 37 0.22 15.82 8.06
N GLY A 38 0.15 15.78 9.38
CA GLY A 38 -1.05 16.17 10.13
C GLY A 38 -1.01 15.69 11.56
N ARG A 39 -1.96 16.15 12.36
CA ARG A 39 -2.09 15.72 13.76
C ARG A 39 -2.38 14.23 13.86
N SER A 40 -2.02 13.63 14.99
CA SER A 40 -2.46 12.27 15.33
C SER A 40 -3.99 12.19 15.29
N GLY A 41 -4.51 11.13 14.67
CA GLY A 41 -5.96 10.95 14.50
C GLY A 41 -6.58 11.76 13.35
N SER A 42 -5.79 12.41 12.49
CA SER A 42 -6.31 13.19 11.35
C SER A 42 -6.70 12.34 10.14
N GLY A 43 -6.51 11.02 10.17
CA GLY A 43 -6.87 10.12 9.08
C GLY A 43 -5.73 9.73 8.14
N LYS A 44 -4.48 10.04 8.45
CA LYS A 44 -3.31 9.72 7.62
C LYS A 44 -3.17 8.21 7.36
N THR A 45 -3.20 7.41 8.42
CA THR A 45 -3.11 5.96 8.32
C THR A 45 -4.32 5.38 7.59
N THR A 46 -5.50 5.91 7.83
CA THR A 46 -6.73 5.51 7.13
C THR A 46 -6.61 5.75 5.63
N LEU A 47 -6.09 6.91 5.23
CA LEU A 47 -5.86 7.23 3.81
C LEU A 47 -4.85 6.26 3.17
N LEU A 48 -3.72 6.02 3.83
CA LEU A 48 -2.70 5.09 3.31
C LEU A 48 -3.23 3.67 3.17
N ARG A 49 -4.06 3.20 4.09
CA ARG A 49 -4.69 1.88 4.02
C ARG A 49 -5.63 1.74 2.84
N HIS A 50 -6.31 2.80 2.44
CA HIS A 50 -7.18 2.78 1.25
C HIS A 50 -6.40 2.67 -0.07
N LEU A 51 -5.10 2.97 -0.06
CA LEU A 51 -4.22 2.72 -1.22
C LEU A 51 -3.85 1.23 -1.36
N LYS A 52 -4.09 0.43 -0.35
CA LYS A 52 -3.88 -1.03 -0.37
C LYS A 52 -5.16 -1.74 0.05
N PRO A 53 -6.02 -2.17 -0.89
CA PRO A 53 -7.38 -2.67 -0.58
C PRO A 53 -7.43 -3.79 0.46
N VAL A 54 -6.44 -4.68 0.47
CA VAL A 54 -6.36 -5.76 1.47
C VAL A 54 -6.22 -5.25 2.91
N LEU A 55 -5.71 -4.03 3.08
CA LEU A 55 -5.53 -3.37 4.38
C LEU A 55 -6.61 -2.32 4.66
N ALA A 56 -7.49 -2.06 3.70
CA ALA A 56 -8.56 -1.06 3.86
C ALA A 56 -9.48 -1.44 5.04
N PRO A 57 -9.75 -0.50 5.95
CA PRO A 57 -10.63 -0.78 7.07
C PRO A 57 -12.07 -0.96 6.59
N HIS A 58 -12.85 -1.71 7.36
CA HIS A 58 -14.29 -1.84 7.14
C HIS A 58 -14.99 -0.52 7.47
N GLY A 59 -15.98 -0.19 6.66
CA GLY A 59 -16.80 0.99 6.85
C GLY A 59 -17.45 1.44 5.56
N LYS A 60 -18.11 2.60 5.63
CA LYS A 60 -18.76 3.19 4.46
C LYS A 60 -17.73 4.02 3.69
N VAL A 61 -17.47 3.61 2.45
CA VAL A 61 -16.53 4.31 1.56
C VAL A 61 -17.24 4.79 0.30
N THR A 62 -16.92 6.01 -0.12
CA THR A 62 -17.31 6.57 -1.41
C THR A 62 -16.11 7.23 -2.07
N GLY A 63 -16.17 7.44 -3.37
CA GLY A 63 -15.03 7.91 -4.15
C GLY A 63 -14.23 6.75 -4.75
N VAL A 64 -13.16 7.08 -5.44
CA VAL A 64 -12.35 6.09 -6.14
C VAL A 64 -10.87 6.36 -5.96
N VAL A 65 -10.09 5.28 -5.88
CA VAL A 65 -8.63 5.31 -5.92
C VAL A 65 -8.19 4.52 -7.16
N THR A 66 -7.42 5.16 -8.02
CA THR A 66 -6.93 4.55 -9.25
C THR A 66 -5.41 4.48 -9.27
N LEU A 67 -4.90 3.44 -9.91
CA LEU A 67 -3.49 3.26 -10.24
C LEU A 67 -3.39 3.13 -11.75
N ASP A 68 -2.72 4.08 -12.40
CA ASP A 68 -2.62 4.15 -13.88
C ASP A 68 -3.99 4.10 -14.58
N GLY A 69 -4.98 4.79 -14.03
CA GLY A 69 -6.32 4.86 -14.59
C GLY A 69 -7.24 3.69 -14.27
N THR A 70 -6.75 2.65 -13.60
CA THR A 70 -7.54 1.49 -13.20
C THR A 70 -7.83 1.55 -11.71
N ALA A 71 -9.10 1.36 -11.32
CA ALA A 71 -9.45 1.30 -9.89
C ALA A 71 -8.63 0.22 -9.17
N ILE A 72 -7.99 0.58 -8.08
CA ILE A 72 -7.11 -0.35 -7.35
C ILE A 72 -7.87 -1.59 -6.88
N SER A 73 -9.12 -1.40 -6.46
CA SER A 73 -10.00 -2.50 -6.03
C SER A 73 -10.34 -3.49 -7.16
N ALA A 74 -10.24 -3.07 -8.43
CA ALA A 74 -10.49 -3.91 -9.59
C ALA A 74 -9.25 -4.67 -10.07
N LEU A 75 -8.05 -4.33 -9.55
CA LEU A 75 -6.83 -5.04 -9.90
C LEU A 75 -6.83 -6.44 -9.27
N PRO A 76 -6.31 -7.45 -9.99
CA PRO A 76 -6.07 -8.76 -9.40
C PRO A 76 -5.23 -8.66 -8.13
N GLN A 77 -5.50 -9.48 -7.14
CA GLN A 77 -4.81 -9.45 -5.85
C GLN A 77 -3.27 -9.60 -6.01
N ARG A 78 -2.84 -10.41 -6.97
CA ARG A 78 -1.42 -10.56 -7.29
C ARG A 78 -0.79 -9.24 -7.77
N ASP A 79 -1.47 -8.51 -8.62
CA ASP A 79 -0.99 -7.23 -9.15
C ASP A 79 -0.97 -6.16 -8.06
N GLN A 80 -1.96 -6.13 -7.18
CA GLN A 80 -1.96 -5.26 -6.01
C GLN A 80 -0.75 -5.56 -5.11
N ALA A 81 -0.45 -6.83 -4.87
CA ALA A 81 0.68 -7.24 -4.04
C ALA A 81 2.03 -6.90 -4.69
N ALA A 82 2.14 -7.06 -6.01
CA ALA A 82 3.37 -6.82 -6.74
C ALA A 82 3.68 -5.34 -6.97
N ARG A 83 2.64 -4.50 -7.12
CA ARG A 83 2.78 -3.10 -7.52
C ARG A 83 2.69 -2.11 -6.37
N ILE A 84 2.07 -2.50 -5.25
CA ILE A 84 1.84 -1.62 -4.11
C ILE A 84 2.49 -2.21 -2.86
N GLY A 85 3.64 -1.67 -2.46
CA GLY A 85 4.27 -1.98 -1.19
C GLY A 85 3.64 -1.16 -0.06
N TYR A 86 3.59 -1.71 1.13
CA TYR A 86 3.10 -1.04 2.32
C TYR A 86 3.99 -1.37 3.52
N VAL A 87 4.44 -0.35 4.22
CA VAL A 87 5.16 -0.49 5.50
C VAL A 87 4.20 -0.12 6.62
N MET A 88 3.97 -1.05 7.54
CA MET A 88 3.08 -0.83 8.68
C MET A 88 3.66 0.19 9.66
N GLN A 89 2.80 0.75 10.51
CA GLN A 89 3.21 1.71 11.54
C GLN A 89 4.27 1.14 12.49
N ASN A 90 4.20 -0.15 12.79
CA ASN A 90 5.24 -0.88 13.48
C ASN A 90 5.85 -1.93 12.53
N PRO A 91 6.99 -1.64 11.87
CA PRO A 91 7.58 -2.54 10.87
C PRO A 91 7.97 -3.91 11.41
N ASP A 92 8.29 -4.01 12.70
CA ASP A 92 8.66 -5.27 13.33
C ASP A 92 7.54 -6.32 13.26
N ASP A 93 6.29 -5.87 13.24
CA ASP A 93 5.12 -6.76 13.10
C ASP A 93 5.01 -7.39 11.70
N GLN A 94 5.77 -6.91 10.72
CA GLN A 94 5.79 -7.44 9.36
C GLN A 94 6.87 -8.49 9.14
N ILE A 95 7.80 -8.64 10.06
CA ILE A 95 8.88 -9.64 9.96
C ILE A 95 8.30 -11.02 10.24
N VAL A 96 8.43 -11.93 9.28
CA VAL A 96 7.85 -13.28 9.34
C VAL A 96 8.88 -14.39 9.41
N THR A 97 10.14 -14.12 9.07
CA THR A 97 11.20 -15.12 9.05
C THR A 97 12.31 -14.83 10.07
N ASP A 98 13.11 -15.83 10.36
CA ASP A 98 14.22 -15.77 11.32
C ASP A 98 15.58 -15.42 10.67
N LYS A 99 15.63 -15.36 9.34
CA LYS A 99 16.86 -15.11 8.59
C LYS A 99 16.67 -13.96 7.61
N VAL A 100 17.67 -13.09 7.53
CA VAL A 100 17.65 -11.91 6.66
C VAL A 100 17.40 -12.29 5.20
N TRP A 101 18.09 -13.30 4.69
CA TRP A 101 17.92 -13.77 3.32
C TRP A 101 16.48 -14.21 3.02
N HIS A 102 15.89 -14.98 3.93
CA HIS A 102 14.52 -15.47 3.79
C HIS A 102 13.52 -14.31 3.85
N GLU A 103 13.74 -13.34 4.70
CA GLU A 103 12.88 -12.14 4.79
C GLU A 103 12.91 -11.33 3.50
N LEU A 104 14.07 -11.11 2.93
CA LEU A 104 14.21 -10.42 1.64
C LEU A 104 13.58 -11.20 0.48
N ALA A 105 13.61 -12.52 0.53
CA ALA A 105 13.04 -13.39 -0.49
C ALA A 105 11.53 -13.62 -0.34
N PHE A 106 10.97 -13.40 0.84
CA PHE A 106 9.60 -13.79 1.20
C PHE A 106 8.55 -13.24 0.23
N GLY A 107 8.60 -11.96 -0.08
CA GLY A 107 7.64 -11.34 -1.02
C GLY A 107 7.75 -11.91 -2.43
N LEU A 108 8.96 -12.14 -2.90
CA LEU A 108 9.22 -12.70 -4.23
C LEU A 108 8.77 -14.17 -4.32
N GLU A 109 9.00 -14.93 -3.26
CA GLU A 109 8.53 -16.31 -3.15
C GLU A 109 7.01 -16.39 -3.15
N SER A 110 6.36 -15.53 -2.38
CA SER A 110 4.89 -15.44 -2.34
C SER A 110 4.28 -15.08 -3.70
N LEU A 111 4.99 -14.33 -4.54
CA LEU A 111 4.59 -14.01 -5.90
C LEU A 111 4.93 -15.11 -6.91
N GLY A 112 5.60 -16.17 -6.49
CA GLY A 112 6.00 -17.27 -7.36
C GLY A 112 7.11 -16.95 -8.34
N CYS A 113 8.03 -16.04 -7.95
CA CYS A 113 9.18 -15.70 -8.81
C CYS A 113 10.12 -16.90 -8.98
N PRO A 114 10.73 -17.08 -10.18
CA PRO A 114 11.74 -18.11 -10.39
C PRO A 114 12.93 -17.95 -9.45
N GLN A 115 13.49 -19.05 -8.96
CA GLN A 115 14.57 -19.03 -7.98
C GLN A 115 15.79 -18.22 -8.44
N LYS A 116 16.13 -18.29 -9.73
CA LYS A 116 17.22 -17.51 -10.30
C LYS A 116 17.00 -16.01 -10.18
N THR A 117 15.79 -15.55 -10.52
CA THR A 117 15.39 -14.14 -10.40
C THR A 117 15.36 -13.71 -8.94
N MET A 118 14.83 -14.55 -8.05
CA MET A 118 14.77 -14.29 -6.63
C MET A 118 16.17 -14.08 -6.04
N ARG A 119 17.13 -14.96 -6.34
CA ARG A 119 18.53 -14.84 -5.87
C ARG A 119 19.17 -13.54 -6.34
N ALA A 120 18.98 -13.16 -7.60
CA ALA A 120 19.51 -11.94 -8.15
C ALA A 120 18.94 -10.70 -7.45
N ARG A 121 17.63 -10.65 -7.22
CA ARG A 121 16.96 -9.56 -6.54
C ARG A 121 17.34 -9.44 -5.06
N VAL A 122 17.45 -10.56 -4.37
CA VAL A 122 17.90 -10.56 -2.97
C VAL A 122 19.33 -10.06 -2.84
N ALA A 123 20.22 -10.50 -3.74
CA ALA A 123 21.62 -10.04 -3.77
C ALA A 123 21.69 -8.52 -4.05
N GLU A 124 20.92 -8.03 -5.01
CA GLU A 124 20.82 -6.61 -5.31
C GLU A 124 20.38 -5.79 -4.08
N MET A 125 19.33 -6.21 -3.40
CA MET A 125 18.84 -5.53 -2.19
C MET A 125 19.84 -5.60 -1.03
N ALA A 126 20.49 -6.73 -0.83
CA ALA A 126 21.51 -6.89 0.20
C ALA A 126 22.72 -5.96 -0.03
N CYS A 127 23.05 -5.67 -1.28
CA CYS A 127 24.10 -4.70 -1.62
C CYS A 127 23.68 -3.24 -1.37
N TYR A 128 22.38 -2.95 -1.37
CA TYR A 128 21.84 -1.62 -1.13
C TYR A 128 21.88 -1.22 0.35
N PHE A 129 21.76 -2.18 1.22
CA PHE A 129 21.72 -2.04 2.67
C PHE A 129 22.91 -2.74 3.34
#